data_28eafd3f309d888cef60a56534cee021
#
_entry.id   28eafd3f309d888cef60a56534cee021
#
_cell.length_a   1.000
_cell.length_b   1.000
_cell.length_c   1.000
_cell.angle_alpha   90.00
_cell.angle_beta   90.00
_cell.angle_gamma   90.00
#
_symmetry.space_group_name_H-M   'P 1'
#
loop_
_entity.id
_entity.type
_entity.pdbx_description
1 polymer ?
#
loop_
_entity_poly.entity_id
_entity_poly.type
_entity_poly.pdbx_seq_one_letter_code
_entity_poly.pdbx_strand_id
1 'polypeptide(L)'
;LGTRVAGLTPTPAGIAIAGGNYDAIIIATAPQHAGKLWPALAAAFDFEPIATVYLQFAAKTALAFPLQQQSGKHGQWIVDRGNGLLACVLSGHGDWEALADDELAAALVAELAMPGPPLWHKVIREKRATFACRPNIARPDHRTPDPRIVLAGDYTWADYPATLEGAVRSGRRAAQALLAKSYNPQP
;
A
#
# COMPACT_ATOMS: atom_id res chain seq x y z
N LEU A 1 -15.69 11.87 6.42
CA LEU A 1 -14.86 10.84 7.06
C LEU A 1 -15.75 9.85 7.80
N GLY A 2 -15.30 8.59 7.94
CA GLY A 2 -16.07 7.56 8.66
C GLY A 2 -17.23 6.94 7.88
N THR A 3 -17.44 7.31 6.61
CA THR A 3 -18.52 6.78 5.78
C THR A 3 -17.97 5.76 4.79
N ARG A 4 -18.50 4.55 4.84
CA ARG A 4 -18.17 3.52 3.86
C ARG A 4 -18.95 3.76 2.56
N VAL A 5 -18.22 3.90 1.45
CA VAL A 5 -18.80 3.96 0.11
C VAL A 5 -18.91 2.53 -0.45
N ALA A 6 -20.12 2.08 -0.74
CA ALA A 6 -20.40 0.73 -1.28
C ALA A 6 -20.47 0.71 -2.81
N GLY A 7 -20.74 1.85 -3.43
CA GLY A 7 -20.84 2.01 -4.88
C GLY A 7 -21.01 3.48 -5.24
N LEU A 8 -20.96 3.75 -6.52
CA LEU A 8 -21.19 5.09 -7.08
C LEU A 8 -22.09 4.98 -8.30
N THR A 9 -22.89 6.02 -8.54
CA THR A 9 -23.85 6.06 -9.66
C THR A 9 -23.74 7.42 -10.37
N PRO A 10 -23.28 7.44 -11.63
CA PRO A 10 -23.34 8.66 -12.42
C PRO A 10 -24.79 9.06 -12.70
N THR A 11 -25.06 10.36 -12.57
CA THR A 11 -26.34 10.99 -12.88
C THR A 11 -26.11 12.21 -13.76
N PRO A 12 -27.14 12.77 -14.43
CA PRO A 12 -27.00 14.03 -15.15
C PRO A 12 -26.52 15.19 -14.25
N ALA A 13 -26.89 15.17 -12.96
CA ALA A 13 -26.57 16.23 -11.99
C ALA A 13 -25.26 16.00 -11.22
N GLY A 14 -24.52 14.91 -11.48
CA GLY A 14 -23.27 14.59 -10.76
C GLY A 14 -23.06 13.10 -10.53
N ILE A 15 -22.27 12.76 -9.54
CA ILE A 15 -22.02 11.37 -9.13
C ILE A 15 -22.62 11.17 -7.74
N ALA A 16 -23.61 10.29 -7.65
CA ALA A 16 -24.25 9.93 -6.38
C ALA A 16 -23.43 8.89 -5.63
N ILE A 17 -23.08 9.17 -4.36
CA ILE A 17 -22.42 8.26 -3.43
C ILE A 17 -22.92 8.49 -2.00
N ALA A 18 -23.14 7.42 -1.23
CA ALA A 18 -23.41 7.49 0.21
C ALA A 18 -24.44 8.56 0.63
N GLY A 19 -25.50 8.76 -0.17
CA GLY A 19 -26.56 9.73 0.09
C GLY A 19 -26.24 11.19 -0.28
N GLY A 20 -25.07 11.45 -0.88
CA GLY A 20 -24.70 12.76 -1.43
C GLY A 20 -24.54 12.73 -2.95
N ASN A 21 -24.51 13.91 -3.57
CA ASN A 21 -24.20 14.08 -4.99
C ASN A 21 -23.00 15.02 -5.12
N TYR A 22 -22.07 14.67 -6.03
CA TYR A 22 -20.77 15.35 -6.17
C TYR A 22 -20.49 15.60 -7.64
N ASP A 23 -19.86 16.73 -7.97
CA ASP A 23 -19.52 17.11 -9.34
C ASP A 23 -18.50 16.15 -9.96
N ALA A 24 -17.55 15.64 -9.16
CA ALA A 24 -16.54 14.71 -9.60
C ALA A 24 -16.00 13.85 -8.44
N ILE A 25 -15.36 12.72 -8.75
CA ILE A 25 -14.84 11.76 -7.79
C ILE A 25 -13.44 11.32 -8.19
N ILE A 26 -12.55 11.22 -7.19
CA ILE A 26 -11.28 10.51 -7.29
C ILE A 26 -11.40 9.18 -6.53
N ILE A 27 -11.29 8.06 -7.23
CA ILE A 27 -11.21 6.73 -6.62
C ILE A 27 -9.75 6.46 -6.29
N ALA A 28 -9.40 6.61 -5.02
CA ALA A 28 -8.03 6.43 -4.50
C ALA A 28 -7.89 5.18 -3.63
N THR A 29 -8.68 4.16 -3.92
CA THR A 29 -8.62 2.86 -3.23
C THR A 29 -7.63 1.93 -3.91
N ALA A 30 -7.19 0.87 -3.20
CA ALA A 30 -6.43 -0.20 -3.84
C ALA A 30 -7.23 -0.82 -5.02
N PRO A 31 -6.54 -1.37 -6.04
CA PRO A 31 -7.18 -1.78 -7.31
C PRO A 31 -8.30 -2.80 -7.12
N GLN A 32 -8.16 -3.75 -6.18
CA GLN A 32 -9.19 -4.74 -5.88
C GLN A 32 -10.48 -4.13 -5.29
N HIS A 33 -10.43 -2.90 -4.80
CA HIS A 33 -11.59 -2.17 -4.28
C HIS A 33 -12.17 -1.20 -5.32
N ALA A 34 -11.35 -0.68 -6.23
CA ALA A 34 -11.82 0.19 -7.31
C ALA A 34 -12.86 -0.52 -8.18
N GLY A 35 -12.59 -1.77 -8.58
CA GLY A 35 -13.54 -2.59 -9.35
C GLY A 35 -14.84 -2.93 -8.61
N LYS A 36 -14.86 -2.89 -7.29
CA LYS A 36 -16.11 -3.05 -6.50
C LYS A 36 -16.97 -1.79 -6.52
N LEU A 37 -16.32 -0.62 -6.57
CA LEU A 37 -17.01 0.66 -6.65
C LEU A 37 -17.56 0.92 -8.06
N TRP A 38 -16.77 0.52 -9.06
CA TRP A 38 -17.10 0.65 -10.47
C TRP A 38 -16.57 -0.56 -11.25
N PRO A 39 -17.41 -1.50 -11.65
CA PRO A 39 -16.98 -2.77 -12.28
C PRO A 39 -16.11 -2.61 -13.52
N ALA A 40 -16.31 -1.56 -14.32
CA ALA A 40 -15.48 -1.26 -15.49
C ALA A 40 -13.99 -0.98 -15.15
N LEU A 41 -13.66 -0.78 -13.88
CA LEU A 41 -12.30 -0.52 -13.38
C LEU A 41 -11.64 -1.77 -12.79
N ALA A 42 -12.25 -2.92 -12.92
CA ALA A 42 -11.69 -4.18 -12.43
C ALA A 42 -10.37 -4.46 -13.16
N ALA A 43 -9.26 -4.31 -12.45
CA ALA A 43 -7.93 -4.70 -12.91
C ALA A 43 -7.48 -5.92 -12.09
N ALA A 44 -7.01 -6.95 -12.80
CA ALA A 44 -6.44 -8.13 -12.16
C ALA A 44 -4.95 -7.88 -11.91
N PHE A 45 -4.56 -7.82 -10.64
CA PHE A 45 -3.17 -7.77 -10.21
C PHE A 45 -2.87 -8.97 -9.33
N ASP A 46 -1.69 -9.55 -9.53
CA ASP A 46 -1.05 -10.35 -8.50
C ASP A 46 -0.44 -9.41 -7.46
N PHE A 47 -0.34 -9.88 -6.23
CA PHE A 47 0.17 -9.07 -5.13
C PHE A 47 1.36 -9.74 -4.46
N GLU A 48 2.28 -8.91 -3.97
CA GLU A 48 3.37 -9.34 -3.10
C GLU A 48 3.02 -9.02 -1.66
N PRO A 49 3.18 -10.00 -0.74
CA PRO A 49 2.98 -9.76 0.68
C PRO A 49 4.16 -9.04 1.31
N ILE A 50 3.91 -8.34 2.40
CA ILE A 50 4.95 -7.80 3.29
C ILE A 50 4.57 -8.14 4.72
N ALA A 51 5.55 -8.66 5.49
CA ALA A 51 5.42 -8.74 6.92
C ALA A 51 6.37 -7.74 7.61
N THR A 52 5.90 -7.15 8.70
CA THR A 52 6.74 -6.37 9.60
C THR A 52 6.66 -7.03 10.98
N VAL A 53 7.81 -7.44 11.49
CA VAL A 53 7.94 -8.00 12.83
C VAL A 53 8.60 -6.97 13.73
N TYR A 54 7.83 -6.45 14.67
CA TYR A 54 8.34 -5.57 15.71
C TYR A 54 8.89 -6.41 16.86
N LEU A 55 10.12 -6.12 17.25
CA LEU A 55 10.83 -6.76 18.37
C LEU A 55 11.23 -5.67 19.36
N GLN A 56 10.70 -5.70 20.56
CA GLN A 56 11.08 -4.76 21.62
C GLN A 56 12.12 -5.38 22.54
N PHE A 57 13.27 -4.78 22.60
CA PHE A 57 14.33 -5.10 23.55
C PHE A 57 14.45 -4.02 24.62
N ALA A 58 15.41 -4.17 25.53
CA ALA A 58 15.75 -3.12 26.50
C ALA A 58 16.11 -1.81 25.79
N ALA A 59 15.76 -0.67 26.38
CA ALA A 59 15.90 0.66 25.76
C ALA A 59 17.32 1.00 25.27
N LYS A 60 18.36 0.42 25.89
CA LYS A 60 19.76 0.60 25.48
C LYS A 60 20.16 -0.22 24.25
N THR A 61 19.31 -1.12 23.77
CA THR A 61 19.55 -1.93 22.59
C THR A 61 19.40 -1.06 21.36
N ALA A 62 20.44 -0.99 20.53
CA ALA A 62 20.44 -0.25 19.29
C ALA A 62 21.24 -1.00 18.23
N LEU A 63 20.93 -0.75 16.97
CA LEU A 63 21.72 -1.21 15.82
C LEU A 63 22.88 -0.25 15.57
N ALA A 64 23.91 -0.72 14.82
CA ALA A 64 25.02 0.13 14.41
C ALA A 64 24.57 1.26 13.46
N PHE A 65 23.51 1.03 12.68
CA PHE A 65 22.89 2.00 11.77
C PHE A 65 21.38 1.95 11.88
N PRO A 66 20.68 3.07 11.68
CA PRO A 66 19.22 3.12 11.78
C PRO A 66 18.47 2.22 10.79
N LEU A 67 19.11 1.89 9.67
CA LEU A 67 18.60 0.97 8.65
C LEU A 67 19.74 0.04 8.23
N GLN A 68 19.49 -1.25 8.31
CA GLN A 68 20.47 -2.28 7.94
C GLN A 68 19.81 -3.34 7.06
N GLN A 69 20.55 -3.80 6.06
CA GLN A 69 20.20 -4.99 5.33
C GLN A 69 20.67 -6.21 6.12
N GLN A 70 19.82 -7.24 6.16
CA GLN A 70 20.12 -8.50 6.78
C GLN A 70 20.33 -9.59 5.73
N SER A 71 21.34 -10.41 5.90
CA SER A 71 21.64 -11.55 5.04
C SER A 71 21.09 -12.88 5.57
N GLY A 72 20.16 -12.82 6.54
CA GLY A 72 19.51 -13.99 7.12
C GLY A 72 18.54 -14.68 6.15
N LYS A 73 17.96 -15.76 6.61
CA LYS A 73 17.00 -16.56 5.84
C LYS A 73 15.68 -15.82 5.63
N HIS A 74 15.21 -15.09 6.64
CA HIS A 74 13.90 -14.46 6.66
C HIS A 74 13.98 -12.93 6.64
N GLY A 75 14.78 -12.34 7.55
CA GLY A 75 14.91 -10.88 7.63
C GLY A 75 15.65 -10.29 6.44
N GLN A 76 15.07 -9.27 5.80
CA GLN A 76 15.70 -8.58 4.66
C GLN A 76 16.19 -7.19 5.06
N TRP A 77 15.37 -6.44 5.80
CA TRP A 77 15.68 -5.11 6.27
C TRP A 77 15.30 -4.97 7.74
N ILE A 78 16.15 -4.28 8.48
CA ILE A 78 15.90 -3.97 9.89
C ILE A 78 15.99 -2.47 10.06
N VAL A 79 14.97 -1.91 10.69
CA VAL A 79 14.89 -0.49 11.04
C VAL A 79 14.97 -0.35 12.55
N ASP A 80 15.94 0.39 13.04
CA ASP A 80 16.00 0.81 14.43
C ASP A 80 15.02 1.98 14.64
N ARG A 81 14.00 1.74 15.44
CA ARG A 81 12.97 2.74 15.76
C ARG A 81 13.29 3.54 17.03
N GLY A 82 14.45 3.26 17.62
CA GLY A 82 14.88 3.83 18.90
C GLY A 82 14.30 3.13 20.12
N ASN A 83 14.87 3.40 21.27
CA ASN A 83 14.42 2.85 22.57
C ASN A 83 14.32 1.30 22.61
N GLY A 84 15.18 0.61 21.86
CA GLY A 84 15.19 -0.85 21.78
C GLY A 84 14.11 -1.46 20.89
N LEU A 85 13.34 -0.66 20.15
CA LEU A 85 12.34 -1.16 19.21
C LEU A 85 12.97 -1.35 17.82
N LEU A 86 13.03 -2.59 17.38
CA LEU A 86 13.47 -2.97 16.03
C LEU A 86 12.26 -3.39 15.19
N ALA A 87 12.26 -3.02 13.91
CA ALA A 87 11.27 -3.46 12.93
C ALA A 87 11.96 -4.24 11.81
N CYS A 88 11.73 -5.55 11.76
CA CYS A 88 12.20 -6.43 10.70
C CYS A 88 11.17 -6.47 9.58
N VAL A 89 11.58 -6.17 8.35
CA VAL A 89 10.71 -6.13 7.17
C VAL A 89 11.06 -7.29 6.25
N LEU A 90 10.04 -8.07 5.89
CA LEU A 90 10.11 -9.19 4.96
C LEU A 90 9.20 -8.88 3.79
N SER A 91 9.76 -8.77 2.60
CA SER A 91 9.03 -8.37 1.38
C SER A 91 9.02 -9.48 0.36
N GLY A 92 7.86 -9.70 -0.28
CA GLY A 92 7.65 -10.77 -1.25
C GLY A 92 7.37 -12.13 -0.60
N HIS A 93 7.02 -13.08 -1.44
CA HIS A 93 6.73 -14.44 -1.00
C HIS A 93 7.97 -15.16 -0.45
N GLY A 94 7.77 -16.00 0.55
CA GLY A 94 8.85 -16.78 1.15
C GLY A 94 8.37 -17.76 2.23
N ASP A 95 9.30 -18.60 2.70
CA ASP A 95 9.02 -19.61 3.75
C ASP A 95 8.44 -19.01 5.04
N TRP A 96 8.69 -17.73 5.27
CA TRP A 96 8.18 -17.00 6.44
C TRP A 96 6.66 -16.95 6.52
N GLU A 97 5.97 -17.12 5.38
CA GLU A 97 4.51 -17.09 5.33
C GLU A 97 3.86 -18.29 6.03
N ALA A 98 4.57 -19.42 6.08
CA ALA A 98 4.12 -20.64 6.73
C ALA A 98 4.38 -20.67 8.25
N LEU A 99 5.24 -19.78 8.77
CA LEU A 99 5.57 -19.74 10.19
C LEU A 99 4.48 -19.05 11.00
N ALA A 100 4.22 -19.57 12.20
CA ALA A 100 3.44 -18.84 13.20
C ALA A 100 4.16 -17.57 13.65
N ASP A 101 3.46 -16.61 14.22
CA ASP A 101 4.02 -15.30 14.59
C ASP A 101 5.16 -15.44 15.61
N ASP A 102 5.01 -16.33 16.60
CA ASP A 102 6.04 -16.61 17.60
C ASP A 102 7.28 -17.27 16.99
N GLU A 103 7.09 -18.20 16.05
CA GLU A 103 8.17 -18.89 15.34
C GLU A 103 8.95 -17.92 14.46
N LEU A 104 8.24 -17.04 13.75
CA LEU A 104 8.87 -16.03 12.90
C LEU A 104 9.67 -15.04 13.73
N ALA A 105 9.11 -14.57 14.85
CA ALA A 105 9.82 -13.67 15.76
C ALA A 105 11.09 -14.33 16.34
N ALA A 106 11.00 -15.59 16.77
CA ALA A 106 12.15 -16.34 17.29
C ALA A 106 13.24 -16.55 16.24
N ALA A 107 12.87 -16.88 14.99
CA ALA A 107 13.80 -17.02 13.88
C ALA A 107 14.56 -15.72 13.61
N LEU A 108 13.86 -14.59 13.58
CA LEU A 108 14.48 -13.27 13.38
C LEU A 108 15.40 -12.87 14.53
N VAL A 109 15.03 -13.15 15.77
CA VAL A 109 15.92 -12.93 16.95
C VAL A 109 17.21 -13.72 16.81
N ALA A 110 17.13 -14.97 16.38
CA ALA A 110 18.30 -15.81 16.14
C ALA A 110 19.18 -15.26 14.99
N GLU A 111 18.57 -14.84 13.89
CA GLU A 111 19.28 -14.24 12.74
C GLU A 111 19.99 -12.92 13.11
N LEU A 112 19.39 -12.14 13.99
CA LEU A 112 19.96 -10.90 14.50
C LEU A 112 21.09 -11.08 15.51
N ALA A 113 21.30 -12.31 15.98
CA ALA A 113 22.24 -12.63 17.05
C ALA A 113 22.07 -11.73 18.30
N MET A 114 20.81 -11.43 18.62
CA MET A 114 20.50 -10.57 19.77
C MET A 114 20.82 -11.30 21.09
N PRO A 115 21.23 -10.57 22.14
CA PRO A 115 21.71 -11.16 23.39
C PRO A 115 20.61 -11.81 24.24
N GLY A 116 19.41 -11.97 23.76
CA GLY A 116 18.30 -12.60 24.44
C GLY A 116 16.96 -12.37 23.72
N PRO A 117 15.87 -12.93 24.27
CA PRO A 117 14.55 -12.75 23.71
C PRO A 117 14.09 -11.29 23.84
N PRO A 118 13.20 -10.82 22.95
CA PRO A 118 12.56 -9.53 23.11
C PRO A 118 11.62 -9.53 24.33
N LEU A 119 11.36 -8.36 24.89
CA LEU A 119 10.37 -8.14 25.94
C LEU A 119 8.95 -8.42 25.44
N TRP A 120 8.69 -8.08 24.19
CA TRP A 120 7.50 -8.43 23.44
C TRP A 120 7.80 -8.38 21.94
N HIS A 121 6.95 -9.00 21.15
CA HIS A 121 6.96 -8.89 19.70
C HIS A 121 5.55 -8.70 19.15
N LYS A 122 5.46 -8.21 17.92
CA LYS A 122 4.20 -8.09 17.17
C LYS A 122 4.47 -8.30 15.69
N VAL A 123 3.71 -9.19 15.07
CA VAL A 123 3.76 -9.43 13.62
C VAL A 123 2.57 -8.76 12.95
N ILE A 124 2.84 -8.01 11.91
CA ILE A 124 1.82 -7.42 11.02
C ILE A 124 2.06 -8.00 9.64
N ARG A 125 1.07 -8.71 9.10
CA ARG A 125 1.12 -9.33 7.77
C ARG A 125 0.14 -8.64 6.84
N GLU A 126 0.64 -8.01 5.78
CA GLU A 126 -0.16 -7.47 4.70
C GLU A 126 -0.02 -8.37 3.46
N LYS A 127 -1.06 -9.15 3.17
CA LYS A 127 -1.05 -10.12 2.07
C LYS A 127 -1.07 -9.46 0.68
N ARG A 128 -1.49 -8.22 0.59
CA ARG A 128 -1.61 -7.44 -0.64
C ARG A 128 -0.93 -6.10 -0.48
N ALA A 129 0.34 -6.14 -0.05
CA ALA A 129 1.09 -4.94 0.28
C ALA A 129 1.41 -4.11 -0.97
N THR A 130 1.82 -4.79 -2.03
CA THR A 130 2.12 -4.16 -3.32
C THR A 130 1.60 -5.03 -4.45
N PHE A 131 1.23 -4.44 -5.58
CA PHE A 131 1.03 -5.25 -6.78
C PHE A 131 2.38 -5.76 -7.30
N ALA A 132 2.40 -6.97 -7.84
CA ALA A 132 3.61 -7.57 -8.40
C ALA A 132 4.02 -6.82 -9.69
N CYS A 133 5.17 -6.16 -9.67
CA CYS A 133 5.69 -5.37 -10.79
C CYS A 133 6.35 -6.29 -11.83
N ARG A 134 5.54 -7.04 -12.57
CA ARG A 134 6.03 -7.92 -13.64
C ARG A 134 6.24 -7.15 -14.96
N PRO A 135 7.14 -7.61 -15.84
CA PRO A 135 7.27 -7.06 -17.19
C PRO A 135 5.92 -7.07 -17.91
N ASN A 136 5.64 -6.00 -18.66
CA ASN A 136 4.42 -5.83 -19.45
C ASN A 136 3.10 -5.89 -18.66
N ILE A 137 3.12 -5.62 -17.35
CA ILE A 137 1.91 -5.54 -16.56
C ILE A 137 1.00 -4.41 -17.10
N ALA A 138 -0.23 -4.76 -17.44
CA ALA A 138 -1.22 -3.78 -17.86
C ALA A 138 -1.69 -2.97 -16.64
N ARG A 139 -1.46 -1.66 -16.66
CA ARG A 139 -1.93 -0.73 -15.64
C ARG A 139 -3.06 0.13 -16.20
N PRO A 140 -4.14 0.34 -15.47
CA PRO A 140 -5.23 1.19 -15.93
C PRO A 140 -4.78 2.65 -16.05
N ASP A 141 -5.32 3.36 -17.02
CA ASP A 141 -5.21 4.81 -17.08
C ASP A 141 -5.92 5.44 -15.87
N HIS A 142 -5.50 6.64 -15.47
CA HIS A 142 -6.19 7.41 -14.44
C HIS A 142 -7.57 7.90 -14.90
N ARG A 143 -7.81 7.99 -16.21
CA ARG A 143 -9.08 8.38 -16.80
C ARG A 143 -10.03 7.20 -16.88
N THR A 144 -11.31 7.47 -16.69
CA THR A 144 -12.39 6.52 -16.91
C THR A 144 -13.28 6.98 -18.08
N PRO A 145 -14.20 6.13 -18.56
CA PRO A 145 -15.18 6.54 -19.56
C PRO A 145 -16.05 7.74 -19.12
N ASP A 146 -16.31 7.89 -17.82
CA ASP A 146 -16.94 9.09 -17.28
C ASP A 146 -15.85 10.09 -16.86
N PRO A 147 -15.74 11.23 -17.55
CA PRO A 147 -14.67 12.19 -17.27
C PRO A 147 -14.74 12.85 -15.89
N ARG A 148 -15.82 12.68 -15.15
CA ARG A 148 -16.00 13.15 -13.77
C ARG A 148 -15.44 12.17 -12.74
N ILE A 149 -15.03 10.97 -13.18
CA ILE A 149 -14.49 9.92 -12.32
C ILE A 149 -13.08 9.62 -12.78
N VAL A 150 -12.12 9.76 -11.88
CA VAL A 150 -10.71 9.47 -12.14
C VAL A 150 -10.15 8.53 -11.08
N LEU A 151 -9.10 7.78 -11.46
CA LEU A 151 -8.37 6.89 -10.57
C LEU A 151 -7.12 7.56 -10.03
N ALA A 152 -6.79 7.25 -8.78
CA ALA A 152 -5.50 7.53 -8.17
C ALA A 152 -4.99 6.29 -7.43
N GLY A 153 -3.70 6.07 -7.51
CA GLY A 153 -3.00 4.95 -6.87
C GLY A 153 -1.69 4.67 -7.62
N ASP A 154 -0.73 4.07 -6.95
CA ASP A 154 0.54 3.67 -7.54
C ASP A 154 0.38 2.78 -8.78
N TYR A 155 -0.66 1.97 -8.81
CA TYR A 155 -1.00 1.08 -9.91
C TYR A 155 -1.44 1.81 -11.20
N THR A 156 -1.73 3.11 -11.14
CA THR A 156 -2.08 3.94 -12.31
C THR A 156 -0.89 4.75 -12.84
N TRP A 157 0.29 4.70 -12.18
CA TRP A 157 1.48 5.46 -12.57
C TRP A 157 2.53 4.55 -13.18
N ALA A 158 2.69 4.59 -14.51
CA ALA A 158 3.51 3.62 -15.25
C ALA A 158 5.03 3.75 -15.02
N ASP A 159 5.54 4.94 -14.68
CA ASP A 159 6.98 5.21 -14.58
C ASP A 159 7.63 4.64 -13.31
N TYR A 160 6.83 4.23 -12.33
CA TYR A 160 7.31 3.70 -11.05
C TYR A 160 6.74 2.32 -10.76
N PRO A 161 7.50 1.45 -10.07
CA PRO A 161 6.91 0.28 -9.43
C PRO A 161 5.93 0.71 -8.32
N ALA A 162 5.40 -0.27 -7.58
CA ALA A 162 4.52 0.00 -6.43
C ALA A 162 5.26 0.80 -5.34
N THR A 163 5.10 2.13 -5.36
CA THR A 163 5.81 3.07 -4.49
C THR A 163 4.91 4.19 -3.99
N LEU A 164 5.27 4.77 -2.85
CA LEU A 164 4.62 5.98 -2.33
C LEU A 164 4.74 7.15 -3.31
N GLU A 165 5.88 7.30 -3.99
CA GLU A 165 6.08 8.34 -5.00
C GLU A 165 5.12 8.17 -6.19
N GLY A 166 4.94 6.94 -6.69
CA GLY A 166 3.96 6.63 -7.72
C GLY A 166 2.54 7.00 -7.29
N ALA A 167 2.17 6.67 -6.05
CA ALA A 167 0.86 7.02 -5.49
C ALA A 167 0.65 8.54 -5.40
N VAL A 168 1.63 9.28 -4.89
CA VAL A 168 1.55 10.76 -4.78
C VAL A 168 1.43 11.42 -6.15
N ARG A 169 2.26 11.01 -7.12
CA ARG A 169 2.21 11.54 -8.49
C ARG A 169 0.88 11.25 -9.16
N SER A 170 0.35 10.04 -8.99
CA SER A 170 -0.95 9.67 -9.53
C SER A 170 -2.08 10.51 -8.93
N GLY A 171 -2.05 10.75 -7.61
CA GLY A 171 -3.03 11.60 -6.93
C GLY A 171 -3.02 13.04 -7.45
N ARG A 172 -1.82 13.62 -7.63
CA ARG A 172 -1.67 14.96 -8.23
C ARG A 172 -2.23 15.01 -9.64
N ARG A 173 -1.90 14.02 -10.48
CA ARG A 173 -2.42 13.92 -11.85
C ARG A 173 -3.94 13.80 -11.88
N ALA A 174 -4.53 12.99 -11.01
CA ALA A 174 -5.98 12.84 -10.91
C ALA A 174 -6.66 14.16 -10.52
N ALA A 175 -6.14 14.88 -9.54
CA ALA A 175 -6.65 16.18 -9.15
C ALA A 175 -6.55 17.21 -10.30
N GLN A 176 -5.41 17.28 -10.97
CA GLN A 176 -5.22 18.19 -12.11
C GLN A 176 -6.20 17.87 -13.26
N ALA A 177 -6.46 16.59 -13.54
CA ALA A 177 -7.40 16.19 -14.59
C ALA A 177 -8.84 16.67 -14.34
N LEU A 178 -9.26 16.74 -13.06
CA LEU A 178 -10.57 17.26 -12.69
C LEU A 178 -10.60 18.81 -12.69
N LEU A 179 -9.58 19.44 -12.11
CA LEU A 179 -9.49 20.91 -12.03
C LEU A 179 -9.40 21.57 -13.39
N ALA A 180 -8.65 20.99 -14.33
CA ALA A 180 -8.54 21.53 -15.70
C ALA A 180 -9.89 21.59 -16.43
N LYS A 181 -10.85 20.74 -16.08
CA LYS A 181 -12.22 20.75 -16.63
C LYS A 181 -13.12 21.76 -15.94
N SER A 182 -12.94 21.98 -14.64
CA SER A 182 -13.72 22.99 -13.90
C SER A 182 -13.38 24.42 -14.34
N TYR A 183 -12.22 24.63 -14.96
CA TYR A 183 -11.73 25.96 -15.39
C TYR A 183 -12.01 26.26 -16.88
N ASN A 184 -12.75 25.41 -17.58
CA ASN A 184 -13.20 25.72 -18.94
C ASN A 184 -14.72 25.91 -18.94
N PRO A 185 -15.22 27.11 -18.55
CA PRO A 185 -16.64 27.43 -18.74
C PRO A 185 -16.89 27.37 -20.23
N GLN A 186 -17.79 26.51 -20.66
CA GLN A 186 -18.30 26.49 -22.03
C GLN A 186 -18.86 27.90 -22.35
N PRO A 187 -18.62 28.44 -23.54
CA PRO A 187 -19.14 29.74 -23.96
C PRO A 187 -20.64 29.76 -24.02
#